data_2df072cb3fdf05c496e8ca2cf1b6f565
#
_entry.id   2df072cb3fdf05c496e8ca2cf1b6f565
#
_cell.length_a   1.000
_cell.length_b   1.000
_cell.length_c   1.000
_cell.angle_alpha   90.00
_cell.angle_beta   90.00
_cell.angle_gamma   90.00
#
_symmetry.space_group_name_H-M   'P 1'
#
loop_
_entity.id
_entity.type
_entity.pdbx_description
1 polymer ?
#
loop_
_entity_poly.entity_id
_entity_poly.type
_entity_poly.pdbx_seq_one_letter_code
_entity_poly.pdbx_strand_id
1 'polypeptide(L)'
;MRRARQGYMPIVPVVLAAVLAIYAASRAVQDRRAASAPYIEGSGTIEATQVQIAAKIAGRVREVAVDAGDAVRAGQVVVRLEAAELDAQVAQADAGVAAARTRLAQAQAALRAQRTQTAAALAQAEAAVQAAAARVGQAREALRLQEDQARHQVAQAQAAVAAAEAARQAARATRDAVRANLEKARADLARAQALFREGAVAAQTVDAARAAADALAAQDAAAAAQEAAAAQQVQQARAQLGLAEAARRQVAVRRQDLAAALAQRAQAAAAAAGARVGYDLVVQRQEEVAAARAAVASAEAALRHALALRANTVLRSPIDGVVLTRAVEPGEVIGAGTSLLTVADVRRVWLRVFVAEAQLGRLRPGARAQVFVDAFPGRPFPGTVTEIASQAEFTPRNVQTREERVKLVFSVRITLENPSGLLKPGMPADARIDLAGQP
;
A
#
# COMPACT_ATOMS: atom_id res chain seq x y z
N MET A 1 91.13 70.22 -75.32
CA MET A 1 91.29 68.91 -74.68
C MET A 1 90.02 68.53 -73.93
N ARG A 2 89.18 67.76 -74.46
CA ARG A 2 87.88 67.26 -73.85
C ARG A 2 88.01 65.77 -73.60
N ARG A 3 88.00 65.37 -72.33
CA ARG A 3 87.95 63.93 -71.96
C ARG A 3 86.49 63.48 -71.84
N ALA A 4 86.13 62.43 -72.60
CA ALA A 4 84.87 61.79 -72.57
C ALA A 4 84.75 60.89 -71.28
N ARG A 5 83.65 61.06 -70.46
CA ARG A 5 83.26 60.19 -69.35
C ARG A 5 82.46 59.00 -69.94
N GLN A 6 82.97 57.78 -69.85
CA GLN A 6 82.22 56.52 -70.07
C GLN A 6 81.40 56.26 -68.81
N GLY A 7 80.06 56.24 -68.96
CA GLY A 7 79.16 55.80 -67.93
C GLY A 7 79.06 54.31 -67.78
N TYR A 8 79.48 53.77 -66.63
CA TYR A 8 79.19 52.34 -66.23
C TYR A 8 77.72 52.24 -65.81
N MET A 9 76.95 51.45 -66.58
CA MET A 9 75.57 51.11 -66.23
C MET A 9 75.62 50.03 -65.19
N PRO A 10 74.97 50.11 -64.04
CA PRO A 10 75.02 49.09 -62.99
C PRO A 10 74.18 47.85 -63.39
N ILE A 11 74.85 46.85 -63.87
CA ILE A 11 74.23 45.54 -64.31
C ILE A 11 73.66 44.74 -63.07
N VAL A 12 74.22 44.93 -61.91
CA VAL A 12 73.84 44.19 -60.67
C VAL A 12 72.39 44.40 -60.22
N PRO A 13 71.83 45.64 -60.13
CA PRO A 13 70.42 45.77 -59.73
C PRO A 13 69.38 45.27 -60.71
N VAL A 14 69.71 45.23 -62.00
CA VAL A 14 68.81 44.69 -63.07
C VAL A 14 68.71 43.17 -62.98
N VAL A 15 69.86 42.49 -62.74
CA VAL A 15 69.89 41.04 -62.54
C VAL A 15 69.13 40.64 -61.25
N LEU A 16 69.29 41.41 -60.19
CA LEU A 16 68.59 41.14 -58.88
C LEU A 16 67.07 41.34 -59.06
N ALA A 17 66.65 42.35 -59.78
CA ALA A 17 65.20 42.60 -60.01
C ALA A 17 64.61 41.49 -60.94
N ALA A 18 65.36 40.99 -61.92
CA ALA A 18 64.89 39.87 -62.73
C ALA A 18 64.80 38.57 -61.99
N VAL A 19 65.72 38.25 -61.08
CA VAL A 19 65.66 37.08 -60.20
C VAL A 19 64.49 37.16 -59.21
N LEU A 20 64.25 38.33 -58.64
CA LEU A 20 63.10 38.56 -57.79
C LEU A 20 61.76 38.46 -58.53
N ALA A 21 61.69 38.99 -59.73
CA ALA A 21 60.51 38.83 -60.62
C ALA A 21 60.22 37.38 -60.97
N ILE A 22 61.27 36.64 -61.38
CA ILE A 22 61.15 35.21 -61.65
C ILE A 22 60.75 34.40 -60.42
N TYR A 23 61.30 34.73 -59.27
CA TYR A 23 60.91 34.12 -57.99
C TYR A 23 59.48 34.46 -57.63
N ALA A 24 59.02 35.70 -57.70
CA ALA A 24 57.66 36.12 -57.51
C ALA A 24 56.66 35.50 -58.46
N ALA A 25 57.06 35.41 -59.78
CA ALA A 25 56.27 34.74 -60.85
C ALA A 25 56.18 33.22 -60.62
N SER A 26 57.25 32.56 -60.16
CA SER A 26 57.27 31.13 -59.90
C SER A 26 56.39 30.82 -58.66
N ARG A 27 56.42 31.68 -57.60
CA ARG A 27 55.54 31.60 -56.45
C ARG A 27 54.08 31.80 -56.83
N ALA A 28 53.79 32.86 -57.63
CA ALA A 28 52.43 33.12 -58.10
C ALA A 28 51.84 32.00 -58.95
N VAL A 29 52.68 31.33 -59.74
CA VAL A 29 52.27 30.13 -60.51
C VAL A 29 52.08 28.90 -59.61
N GLN A 30 52.92 28.75 -58.63
CA GLN A 30 52.71 27.64 -57.61
C GLN A 30 51.43 27.87 -56.75
N ASP A 31 51.19 29.09 -56.32
CA ASP A 31 49.96 29.43 -55.53
C ASP A 31 48.72 29.29 -56.43
N ARG A 32 48.74 29.66 -57.71
CA ARG A 32 47.61 29.42 -58.62
C ARG A 32 47.40 27.95 -58.94
N ARG A 33 48.47 27.13 -59.06
CA ARG A 33 48.35 25.65 -59.25
C ARG A 33 47.78 24.98 -57.98
N ALA A 34 48.15 25.40 -56.78
CA ALA A 34 47.58 24.92 -55.53
C ALA A 34 46.09 25.31 -55.39
N ALA A 35 45.72 26.53 -55.85
CA ALA A 35 44.33 27.02 -55.80
C ALA A 35 43.41 26.32 -56.86
N SER A 36 43.96 25.72 -57.91
CA SER A 36 43.21 25.06 -58.96
C SER A 36 43.30 23.51 -58.92
N ALA A 37 43.89 22.95 -57.86
CA ALA A 37 43.91 21.48 -57.66
C ALA A 37 42.49 20.93 -57.50
N PRO A 38 42.15 19.80 -58.19
CA PRO A 38 40.84 19.17 -58.05
C PRO A 38 40.64 18.46 -56.70
N TYR A 39 41.61 18.48 -55.82
CA TYR A 39 41.59 17.89 -54.48
C TYR A 39 42.24 18.80 -53.44
N ILE A 40 41.86 18.59 -52.18
CA ILE A 40 42.48 19.22 -51.00
C ILE A 40 43.34 18.15 -50.34
N GLU A 41 44.60 18.48 -50.08
CA GLU A 41 45.51 17.65 -49.28
C GLU A 41 45.51 18.11 -47.81
N GLY A 42 45.49 17.15 -46.91
CA GLY A 42 45.61 17.42 -45.46
C GLY A 42 46.30 16.22 -44.81
N SER A 43 47.18 16.53 -43.90
CA SER A 43 47.86 15.51 -43.07
C SER A 43 47.21 15.47 -41.69
N GLY A 44 47.17 14.31 -41.09
CA GLY A 44 46.55 14.12 -39.79
C GLY A 44 46.91 12.79 -39.13
N THR A 45 46.08 12.44 -38.16
CA THR A 45 46.27 11.20 -37.41
C THR A 45 44.97 10.39 -37.37
N ILE A 46 45.09 9.08 -37.54
CA ILE A 46 43.98 8.15 -37.44
C ILE A 46 43.57 8.07 -35.96
N GLU A 47 42.29 8.26 -35.70
CA GLU A 47 41.68 8.17 -34.42
C GLU A 47 40.56 7.12 -34.44
N ALA A 48 40.19 6.59 -33.24
CA ALA A 48 39.07 5.68 -33.05
C ALA A 48 38.32 6.03 -31.77
N THR A 49 37.10 5.53 -31.64
CA THR A 49 36.38 5.64 -30.35
C THR A 49 37.10 4.82 -29.29
N GLN A 50 37.57 5.48 -28.26
CA GLN A 50 38.26 4.86 -27.13
C GLN A 50 37.40 4.91 -25.89
N VAL A 51 37.29 3.79 -25.15
CA VAL A 51 36.58 3.69 -23.90
C VAL A 51 37.57 3.24 -22.84
N GLN A 52 37.70 4.04 -21.80
CA GLN A 52 38.50 3.70 -20.63
C GLN A 52 37.67 2.86 -19.68
N ILE A 53 38.13 1.67 -19.33
CA ILE A 53 37.54 0.79 -18.35
C ILE A 53 38.20 1.09 -17.01
N ALA A 54 37.43 1.76 -16.12
CA ALA A 54 37.88 2.14 -14.79
C ALA A 54 37.19 1.30 -13.70
N ALA A 55 37.88 1.10 -12.59
CA ALA A 55 37.33 0.43 -11.41
C ALA A 55 36.26 1.29 -10.75
N LYS A 56 35.07 0.71 -10.49
CA LYS A 56 34.02 1.38 -9.74
C LYS A 56 34.21 1.34 -8.22
N ILE A 57 34.98 0.37 -7.75
CA ILE A 57 35.29 0.14 -6.34
C ILE A 57 36.80 -0.07 -6.16
N ALA A 58 37.30 0.21 -4.98
CA ALA A 58 38.66 -0.13 -4.60
C ALA A 58 38.80 -1.65 -4.35
N GLY A 59 39.94 -2.21 -4.62
CA GLY A 59 40.21 -3.63 -4.37
C GLY A 59 41.53 -4.10 -4.92
N ARG A 60 41.91 -5.33 -4.61
CA ARG A 60 43.08 -5.97 -5.19
C ARG A 60 42.70 -6.66 -6.50
N VAL A 61 43.52 -6.50 -7.54
CA VAL A 61 43.34 -7.18 -8.81
C VAL A 61 43.74 -8.66 -8.63
N ARG A 62 42.75 -9.54 -8.85
CA ARG A 62 42.98 -10.99 -8.83
C ARG A 62 43.52 -11.51 -10.15
N GLU A 63 42.97 -11.03 -11.25
CA GLU A 63 43.24 -11.54 -12.59
C GLU A 63 42.97 -10.44 -13.63
N VAL A 64 43.86 -10.35 -14.62
CA VAL A 64 43.64 -9.58 -15.84
C VAL A 64 43.60 -10.62 -16.97
N ALA A 65 42.43 -10.72 -17.63
CA ALA A 65 42.11 -11.77 -18.59
C ALA A 65 42.55 -11.41 -20.06
N VAL A 66 43.10 -10.22 -20.24
CA VAL A 66 43.44 -9.69 -21.57
C VAL A 66 44.72 -8.86 -21.51
N ASP A 67 45.51 -8.89 -22.61
CA ASP A 67 46.71 -8.09 -22.75
C ASP A 67 46.53 -6.96 -23.80
N ALA A 68 47.47 -6.01 -23.83
CA ALA A 68 47.50 -5.00 -24.87
C ALA A 68 47.66 -5.64 -26.25
N GLY A 69 46.80 -5.30 -27.17
CA GLY A 69 46.70 -5.88 -28.51
C GLY A 69 45.62 -6.94 -28.69
N ASP A 70 45.05 -7.46 -27.60
CA ASP A 70 44.00 -8.47 -27.67
C ASP A 70 42.65 -7.89 -28.15
N ALA A 71 41.96 -8.70 -28.95
CA ALA A 71 40.59 -8.39 -29.36
C ALA A 71 39.59 -8.78 -28.26
N VAL A 72 38.69 -7.88 -27.94
CA VAL A 72 37.65 -8.06 -26.93
C VAL A 72 36.25 -7.81 -27.47
N ARG A 73 35.28 -8.51 -26.91
CA ARG A 73 33.84 -8.33 -27.23
C ARG A 73 33.13 -7.59 -26.16
N ALA A 74 32.06 -6.91 -26.52
CA ALA A 74 31.16 -6.29 -25.55
C ALA A 74 30.62 -7.35 -24.55
N GLY A 75 30.69 -7.05 -23.22
CA GLY A 75 30.31 -7.98 -22.17
C GLY A 75 31.39 -8.97 -21.75
N GLN A 76 32.50 -9.11 -22.50
CA GLN A 76 33.62 -9.98 -22.13
C GLN A 76 34.27 -9.49 -20.83
N VAL A 77 34.55 -10.42 -19.92
CA VAL A 77 35.29 -10.12 -18.68
C VAL A 77 36.74 -9.80 -19.02
N VAL A 78 37.22 -8.67 -18.55
CA VAL A 78 38.59 -8.20 -18.82
C VAL A 78 39.45 -8.13 -17.55
N VAL A 79 38.85 -7.79 -16.41
CA VAL A 79 39.54 -7.75 -15.12
C VAL A 79 38.63 -8.33 -14.02
N ARG A 80 39.21 -9.06 -13.09
CA ARG A 80 38.55 -9.53 -11.87
C ARG A 80 39.29 -8.99 -10.65
N LEU A 81 38.56 -8.39 -9.75
CA LEU A 81 39.06 -8.01 -8.44
C LEU A 81 38.83 -9.14 -7.43
N GLU A 82 39.56 -9.13 -6.34
CA GLU A 82 39.35 -10.03 -5.22
C GLU A 82 37.97 -9.75 -4.60
N ALA A 83 37.16 -10.80 -4.42
CA ALA A 83 35.77 -10.68 -3.99
C ALA A 83 35.51 -11.27 -2.61
N ALA A 84 36.48 -11.86 -1.94
CA ALA A 84 36.27 -12.64 -0.72
C ALA A 84 35.55 -11.88 0.39
N GLU A 85 35.88 -10.60 0.61
CA GLU A 85 35.23 -9.74 1.59
C GLU A 85 33.79 -9.41 1.19
N LEU A 86 33.57 -9.11 -0.10
CA LEU A 86 32.24 -8.81 -0.63
C LEU A 86 31.36 -10.07 -0.66
N ASP A 87 31.93 -11.25 -0.92
CA ASP A 87 31.21 -12.52 -0.80
C ASP A 87 30.74 -12.78 0.64
N ALA A 88 31.58 -12.46 1.64
CA ALA A 88 31.19 -12.52 3.04
C ALA A 88 30.07 -11.53 3.39
N GLN A 89 30.13 -10.30 2.85
CA GLN A 89 29.06 -9.30 3.02
C GLN A 89 27.74 -9.76 2.38
N VAL A 90 27.78 -10.37 1.19
CA VAL A 90 26.59 -10.96 0.55
C VAL A 90 26.01 -12.07 1.42
N ALA A 91 26.85 -12.99 1.93
CA ALA A 91 26.40 -14.06 2.81
C ALA A 91 25.78 -13.53 4.11
N GLN A 92 26.36 -12.49 4.70
CA GLN A 92 25.81 -11.81 5.89
C GLN A 92 24.44 -11.17 5.59
N ALA A 93 24.30 -10.48 4.46
CA ALA A 93 23.04 -9.84 4.05
C ALA A 93 21.96 -10.89 3.76
N ASP A 94 22.32 -12.02 3.13
CA ASP A 94 21.40 -13.13 2.86
C ASP A 94 20.90 -13.78 4.16
N ALA A 95 21.80 -14.01 5.13
CA ALA A 95 21.42 -14.46 6.47
C ALA A 95 20.47 -13.46 7.16
N GLY A 96 20.69 -12.16 6.95
CA GLY A 96 19.80 -11.10 7.42
C GLY A 96 18.38 -11.20 6.83
N VAL A 97 18.26 -11.49 5.54
CA VAL A 97 16.96 -11.75 4.87
C VAL A 97 16.27 -12.98 5.46
N ALA A 98 17.01 -14.07 5.65
CA ALA A 98 16.48 -15.30 6.25
C ALA A 98 15.95 -15.05 7.67
N ALA A 99 16.67 -14.33 8.50
CA ALA A 99 16.25 -13.95 9.85
C ALA A 99 14.99 -13.07 9.84
N ALA A 100 14.92 -12.07 8.95
CA ALA A 100 13.77 -11.20 8.82
C ALA A 100 12.51 -11.98 8.35
N ARG A 101 12.66 -12.91 7.42
CA ARG A 101 11.56 -13.79 6.95
C ARG A 101 11.06 -14.72 8.06
N THR A 102 11.94 -15.23 8.90
CA THR A 102 11.56 -16.04 10.07
C THR A 102 10.73 -15.21 11.05
N ARG A 103 11.12 -13.98 11.34
CA ARG A 103 10.35 -13.06 12.20
C ARG A 103 8.98 -12.74 11.60
N LEU A 104 8.90 -12.53 10.29
CA LEU A 104 7.62 -12.34 9.60
C LEU A 104 6.71 -13.57 9.75
N ALA A 105 7.24 -14.78 9.57
CA ALA A 105 6.48 -16.01 9.76
C ALA A 105 5.95 -16.16 11.20
N GLN A 106 6.77 -15.82 12.19
CA GLN A 106 6.37 -15.81 13.61
C GLN A 106 5.25 -14.80 13.88
N ALA A 107 5.39 -13.55 13.39
CA ALA A 107 4.35 -12.53 13.53
C ALA A 107 3.04 -12.94 12.86
N GLN A 108 3.09 -13.55 11.68
CA GLN A 108 1.91 -14.08 10.97
C GLN A 108 1.24 -15.22 11.74
N ALA A 109 2.03 -16.13 12.36
CA ALA A 109 1.50 -17.20 13.19
C ALA A 109 0.82 -16.64 14.44
N ALA A 110 1.44 -15.67 15.12
CA ALA A 110 0.86 -14.98 16.27
C ALA A 110 -0.46 -14.26 15.92
N LEU A 111 -0.52 -13.59 14.77
CA LEU A 111 -1.75 -12.96 14.28
C LEU A 111 -2.86 -13.99 14.04
N ARG A 112 -2.55 -15.13 13.41
CA ARG A 112 -3.54 -16.20 13.19
C ARG A 112 -4.07 -16.77 14.50
N ALA A 113 -3.18 -17.06 15.46
CA ALA A 113 -3.55 -17.54 16.79
C ALA A 113 -4.47 -16.52 17.51
N GLN A 114 -4.10 -15.25 17.51
CA GLN A 114 -4.89 -14.18 18.13
C GLN A 114 -6.28 -14.06 17.49
N ARG A 115 -6.39 -14.10 16.18
CA ARG A 115 -7.68 -14.07 15.45
C ARG A 115 -8.58 -15.24 15.86
N THR A 116 -8.03 -16.45 15.91
CA THR A 116 -8.79 -17.64 16.29
C THR A 116 -9.26 -17.55 17.73
N GLN A 117 -8.40 -17.14 18.64
CA GLN A 117 -8.73 -16.96 20.06
C GLN A 117 -9.82 -15.90 20.27
N THR A 118 -9.68 -14.73 19.63
CA THR A 118 -10.67 -13.65 19.73
C THR A 118 -12.02 -14.05 19.14
N ALA A 119 -12.02 -14.71 17.99
CA ALA A 119 -13.25 -15.22 17.35
C ALA A 119 -13.96 -16.26 18.24
N ALA A 120 -13.22 -17.19 18.83
CA ALA A 120 -13.79 -18.20 19.75
C ALA A 120 -14.37 -17.55 21.03
N ALA A 121 -13.64 -16.60 21.62
CA ALA A 121 -14.12 -15.90 22.81
C ALA A 121 -15.40 -15.09 22.51
N LEU A 122 -15.47 -14.41 21.37
CA LEU A 122 -16.67 -13.67 20.96
C LEU A 122 -17.85 -14.64 20.71
N ALA A 123 -17.64 -15.72 19.96
CA ALA A 123 -18.69 -16.70 19.69
C ALA A 123 -19.25 -17.31 20.98
N GLN A 124 -18.39 -17.63 21.96
CA GLN A 124 -18.79 -18.11 23.26
C GLN A 124 -19.64 -17.07 24.03
N ALA A 125 -19.20 -15.81 24.02
CA ALA A 125 -19.92 -14.73 24.70
C ALA A 125 -21.27 -14.44 24.01
N GLU A 126 -21.35 -14.47 22.70
CA GLU A 126 -22.61 -14.31 21.95
C GLU A 126 -23.58 -15.46 22.19
N ALA A 127 -23.11 -16.71 22.28
CA ALA A 127 -23.91 -17.84 22.66
C ALA A 127 -24.49 -17.69 24.08
N ALA A 128 -23.70 -17.15 25.01
CA ALA A 128 -24.18 -16.85 26.37
C ALA A 128 -25.27 -15.76 26.38
N VAL A 129 -25.15 -14.73 25.51
CA VAL A 129 -26.22 -13.71 25.34
C VAL A 129 -27.50 -14.36 24.81
N GLN A 130 -27.42 -15.23 23.83
CA GLN A 130 -28.58 -15.94 23.27
C GLN A 130 -29.26 -16.84 24.33
N ALA A 131 -28.47 -17.60 25.10
CA ALA A 131 -28.99 -18.42 26.18
C ALA A 131 -29.67 -17.58 27.25
N ALA A 132 -29.09 -16.44 27.65
CA ALA A 132 -29.72 -15.53 28.61
C ALA A 132 -30.99 -14.87 28.02
N ALA A 133 -31.02 -14.55 26.74
CA ALA A 133 -32.22 -14.03 26.06
C ALA A 133 -33.35 -15.04 26.02
N ALA A 134 -33.05 -16.33 25.81
CA ALA A 134 -34.04 -17.41 25.90
C ALA A 134 -34.65 -17.54 27.30
N ARG A 135 -33.81 -17.40 28.36
CA ARG A 135 -34.30 -17.37 29.79
C ARG A 135 -35.21 -16.17 30.03
N VAL A 136 -34.90 -15.00 29.50
CA VAL A 136 -35.79 -13.83 29.59
C VAL A 136 -37.13 -14.13 28.89
N GLY A 137 -37.13 -14.77 27.74
CA GLY A 137 -38.35 -15.20 27.05
C GLY A 137 -39.21 -16.14 27.93
N GLN A 138 -38.59 -17.18 28.50
CA GLN A 138 -39.24 -18.12 29.40
C GLN A 138 -39.82 -17.45 30.64
N ALA A 139 -39.04 -16.57 31.30
CA ALA A 139 -39.50 -15.85 32.48
C ALA A 139 -40.66 -14.88 32.17
N ARG A 140 -40.66 -14.25 30.97
CA ARG A 140 -41.74 -13.36 30.51
C ARG A 140 -43.04 -14.15 30.26
N GLU A 141 -42.99 -15.30 29.64
CA GLU A 141 -44.17 -16.14 29.39
C GLU A 141 -44.69 -16.72 30.71
N ALA A 142 -43.82 -17.15 31.62
CA ALA A 142 -44.21 -17.62 32.94
C ALA A 142 -44.90 -16.50 33.78
N LEU A 143 -44.39 -15.27 33.70
CA LEU A 143 -45.04 -14.12 34.33
C LEU A 143 -46.44 -13.87 33.75
N ARG A 144 -46.57 -13.85 32.42
CA ARG A 144 -47.81 -13.63 31.70
C ARG A 144 -48.89 -14.66 32.10
N LEU A 145 -48.51 -15.93 32.05
CA LEU A 145 -49.40 -17.02 32.46
C LEU A 145 -49.88 -16.84 33.91
N GLN A 146 -48.96 -16.51 34.83
CA GLN A 146 -49.30 -16.29 36.24
C GLN A 146 -50.20 -15.06 36.45
N GLU A 147 -49.98 -13.96 35.68
CA GLU A 147 -50.84 -12.79 35.71
C GLU A 147 -52.24 -13.08 35.23
N ASP A 148 -52.40 -13.84 34.13
CA ASP A 148 -53.68 -14.23 33.58
C ASP A 148 -54.44 -15.18 34.51
N GLN A 149 -53.74 -16.19 35.06
CA GLN A 149 -54.34 -17.09 36.09
C GLN A 149 -54.83 -16.31 37.32
N ALA A 150 -54.00 -15.45 37.87
CA ALA A 150 -54.38 -14.64 39.04
C ALA A 150 -55.55 -13.70 38.73
N ARG A 151 -55.62 -13.12 37.53
CA ARG A 151 -56.73 -12.26 37.09
C ARG A 151 -58.03 -13.05 37.02
N HIS A 152 -58.04 -14.22 36.41
CA HIS A 152 -59.22 -15.08 36.30
C HIS A 152 -59.69 -15.56 37.67
N GLN A 153 -58.76 -16.01 38.53
CA GLN A 153 -59.15 -16.46 39.89
C GLN A 153 -59.80 -15.33 40.70
N VAL A 154 -59.27 -14.12 40.66
CA VAL A 154 -59.82 -12.97 41.37
C VAL A 154 -61.19 -12.60 40.79
N ALA A 155 -61.35 -12.57 39.45
CA ALA A 155 -62.61 -12.28 38.82
C ALA A 155 -63.72 -13.29 39.16
N GLN A 156 -63.36 -14.62 39.18
CA GLN A 156 -64.31 -15.66 39.63
C GLN A 156 -64.68 -15.49 41.09
N ALA A 157 -63.75 -15.25 41.97
CA ALA A 157 -64.03 -15.04 43.35
C ALA A 157 -64.89 -13.77 43.64
N GLN A 158 -64.63 -12.69 42.94
CA GLN A 158 -65.46 -11.48 42.98
C GLN A 158 -66.90 -11.75 42.54
N ALA A 159 -67.09 -12.49 41.39
CA ALA A 159 -68.39 -12.88 40.96
C ALA A 159 -69.10 -13.77 41.94
N ALA A 160 -68.40 -14.66 42.63
CA ALA A 160 -68.97 -15.51 43.72
C ALA A 160 -69.40 -14.66 44.94
N VAL A 161 -68.60 -13.65 45.35
CA VAL A 161 -68.97 -12.71 46.37
C VAL A 161 -70.27 -11.94 46.00
N ALA A 162 -70.32 -11.39 44.81
CA ALA A 162 -71.49 -10.66 44.29
C ALA A 162 -72.76 -11.53 44.28
N ALA A 163 -72.63 -12.79 43.81
CA ALA A 163 -73.75 -13.76 43.80
C ALA A 163 -74.22 -14.09 45.28
N ALA A 164 -73.29 -14.33 46.19
CA ALA A 164 -73.62 -14.57 47.59
C ALA A 164 -74.24 -13.36 48.26
N GLU A 165 -73.80 -12.15 48.02
CA GLU A 165 -74.37 -10.91 48.51
C GLU A 165 -75.76 -10.67 47.96
N ALA A 166 -76.07 -10.95 46.70
CA ALA A 166 -77.41 -10.89 46.13
C ALA A 166 -78.30 -11.92 46.71
N ALA A 167 -77.84 -13.16 46.99
CA ALA A 167 -78.65 -14.18 47.67
C ALA A 167 -79.00 -13.79 49.11
N ARG A 168 -78.03 -13.20 49.86
CA ARG A 168 -78.27 -12.71 51.19
C ARG A 168 -79.27 -11.55 51.17
N GLN A 169 -79.21 -10.63 50.19
CA GLN A 169 -80.14 -9.54 50.06
C GLN A 169 -81.59 -10.04 49.79
N ALA A 170 -81.74 -11.07 48.91
CA ALA A 170 -83.00 -11.70 48.67
C ALA A 170 -83.60 -12.41 49.93
N ALA A 171 -82.75 -13.15 50.66
CA ALA A 171 -83.16 -13.79 51.94
C ALA A 171 -83.59 -12.74 52.99
N ARG A 172 -82.86 -11.64 53.09
CA ARG A 172 -83.27 -10.52 53.99
C ARG A 172 -84.55 -9.86 53.58
N ALA A 173 -84.79 -9.60 52.27
CA ALA A 173 -86.04 -9.05 51.82
C ALA A 173 -87.23 -9.98 52.13
N THR A 174 -87.03 -11.32 51.97
CA THR A 174 -88.02 -12.32 52.36
C THR A 174 -88.33 -12.26 53.86
N ARG A 175 -87.30 -12.21 54.70
CA ARG A 175 -87.45 -12.08 56.13
C ARG A 175 -88.15 -10.80 56.55
N ASP A 176 -87.79 -9.63 55.93
CA ASP A 176 -88.45 -8.36 56.25
C ASP A 176 -89.92 -8.40 55.90
N ALA A 177 -90.34 -9.03 54.78
CA ALA A 177 -91.74 -9.26 54.43
C ALA A 177 -92.49 -10.17 55.40
N VAL A 178 -91.90 -11.30 55.86
CA VAL A 178 -92.46 -12.18 56.83
C VAL A 178 -92.59 -11.46 58.18
N ARG A 179 -91.64 -10.69 58.62
CA ARG A 179 -91.61 -9.92 59.82
C ARG A 179 -92.70 -8.84 59.85
N ALA A 180 -92.94 -8.15 58.77
CA ALA A 180 -94.05 -7.19 58.59
C ALA A 180 -95.41 -7.86 58.79
N ASN A 181 -95.60 -9.08 58.24
CA ASN A 181 -96.80 -9.86 58.46
C ASN A 181 -96.95 -10.36 59.89
N LEU A 182 -95.86 -10.77 60.53
CA LEU A 182 -95.83 -11.15 61.96
C LEU A 182 -96.22 -9.98 62.88
N GLU A 183 -95.69 -8.77 62.61
CA GLU A 183 -96.04 -7.54 63.40
C GLU A 183 -97.53 -7.21 63.28
N LYS A 184 -98.10 -7.33 62.09
CA LYS A 184 -99.51 -7.19 61.82
C LYS A 184 -100.33 -8.25 62.64
N ALA A 185 -99.95 -9.52 62.55
CA ALA A 185 -100.62 -10.60 63.29
C ALA A 185 -100.56 -10.47 64.80
N ARG A 186 -99.42 -9.96 65.36
CA ARG A 186 -99.25 -9.64 66.75
C ARG A 186 -100.16 -8.49 67.17
N ALA A 187 -100.30 -7.44 66.37
CA ALA A 187 -101.22 -6.35 66.59
C ALA A 187 -102.71 -6.81 66.57
N ASP A 188 -103.00 -7.73 65.60
CA ASP A 188 -104.34 -8.37 65.54
C ASP A 188 -104.65 -9.23 66.74
N LEU A 189 -103.71 -10.04 67.24
CA LEU A 189 -103.81 -10.81 68.46
C LEU A 189 -104.02 -9.93 69.70
N ALA A 190 -103.24 -8.84 69.82
CA ALA A 190 -103.40 -7.89 70.92
C ALA A 190 -104.80 -7.22 70.93
N ARG A 191 -105.33 -6.86 69.78
CA ARG A 191 -106.68 -6.38 69.62
C ARG A 191 -107.73 -7.46 70.00
N ALA A 192 -107.62 -8.67 69.52
CA ALA A 192 -108.49 -9.76 69.84
C ALA A 192 -108.49 -10.05 71.38
N GLN A 193 -107.30 -10.06 72.02
CA GLN A 193 -107.17 -10.21 73.46
C GLN A 193 -107.83 -9.05 74.26
N ALA A 194 -107.77 -7.82 73.86
CA ALA A 194 -108.42 -6.68 74.46
C ALA A 194 -109.94 -6.80 74.31
N LEU A 195 -110.45 -7.08 73.18
CA LEU A 195 -111.90 -7.26 72.93
C LEU A 195 -112.45 -8.49 73.67
N PHE A 196 -111.68 -9.58 73.87
CA PHE A 196 -112.08 -10.74 74.67
C PHE A 196 -112.21 -10.38 76.14
N ARG A 197 -111.32 -9.53 76.68
CA ARG A 197 -111.37 -9.04 78.09
C ARG A 197 -112.67 -8.18 78.25
N GLU A 198 -113.11 -7.49 77.23
CA GLU A 198 -114.30 -6.71 77.25
C GLU A 198 -115.58 -7.52 76.94
N GLY A 199 -115.42 -8.86 76.71
CA GLY A 199 -116.54 -9.77 76.42
C GLY A 199 -117.12 -9.63 75.00
N ALA A 200 -116.45 -8.89 74.10
CA ALA A 200 -116.94 -8.57 72.76
C ALA A 200 -116.69 -9.67 71.71
N VAL A 201 -115.75 -10.62 71.95
CA VAL A 201 -115.40 -11.73 71.01
C VAL A 201 -115.25 -13.08 71.72
N ALA A 202 -115.37 -14.22 71.00
CA ALA A 202 -115.28 -15.57 71.55
C ALA A 202 -113.79 -16.00 71.76
N ALA A 203 -113.53 -16.85 72.73
CA ALA A 203 -112.20 -17.43 73.02
C ALA A 203 -111.57 -18.02 71.72
N GLN A 204 -112.37 -18.67 70.92
CA GLN A 204 -111.90 -19.27 69.63
C GLN A 204 -111.24 -18.23 68.68
N THR A 205 -111.71 -16.96 68.73
CA THR A 205 -111.09 -15.87 67.89
C THR A 205 -109.70 -15.51 68.43
N VAL A 206 -109.49 -15.52 69.75
CA VAL A 206 -108.18 -15.28 70.34
C VAL A 206 -107.24 -16.41 70.06
N ASP A 207 -107.71 -17.67 70.17
CA ASP A 207 -106.88 -18.87 69.84
C ASP A 207 -106.50 -18.91 68.37
N ALA A 208 -107.41 -18.56 67.47
CA ALA A 208 -107.11 -18.49 66.01
C ALA A 208 -106.07 -17.37 65.76
N ALA A 209 -106.23 -16.18 66.36
CA ALA A 209 -105.26 -15.09 66.21
C ALA A 209 -103.87 -15.45 66.84
N ARG A 210 -103.86 -16.19 67.91
CA ARG A 210 -102.63 -16.70 68.55
C ARG A 210 -101.96 -17.70 67.68
N ALA A 211 -102.66 -18.69 67.16
CA ALA A 211 -102.14 -19.70 66.22
C ALA A 211 -101.53 -19.04 64.95
N ALA A 212 -102.20 -18.02 64.40
CA ALA A 212 -101.70 -17.24 63.28
C ALA A 212 -100.38 -16.51 63.61
N ALA A 213 -100.31 -15.85 64.78
CA ALA A 213 -99.06 -15.18 65.22
C ALA A 213 -97.92 -16.15 65.48
N ASP A 214 -98.22 -17.31 66.12
CA ASP A 214 -97.26 -18.36 66.39
C ASP A 214 -96.70 -19.00 65.06
N ALA A 215 -97.60 -19.22 64.10
CA ALA A 215 -97.21 -19.72 62.83
C ALA A 215 -96.25 -18.74 62.02
N LEU A 216 -96.57 -17.46 62.06
CA LEU A 216 -95.71 -16.39 61.47
C LEU A 216 -94.42 -16.19 62.26
N ALA A 217 -94.42 -16.38 63.58
CA ALA A 217 -93.18 -16.36 64.36
C ALA A 217 -92.26 -17.52 64.01
N ALA A 218 -92.83 -18.72 63.72
CA ALA A 218 -92.03 -19.83 63.25
C ALA A 218 -91.50 -19.60 61.87
N GLN A 219 -92.27 -18.94 60.99
CA GLN A 219 -91.80 -18.55 59.63
C GLN A 219 -90.67 -17.47 59.69
N ASP A 220 -90.79 -16.46 60.61
CA ASP A 220 -89.69 -15.48 60.80
C ASP A 220 -88.40 -16.10 61.30
N ALA A 221 -88.52 -17.07 62.25
CA ALA A 221 -87.36 -17.82 62.71
C ALA A 221 -86.72 -18.65 61.58
N ALA A 222 -87.50 -19.26 60.72
CA ALA A 222 -86.97 -19.98 59.53
C ALA A 222 -86.33 -19.04 58.51
N ALA A 223 -86.95 -17.91 58.25
CA ALA A 223 -86.36 -16.88 57.34
C ALA A 223 -85.08 -16.25 57.93
N ALA A 224 -85.01 -16.06 59.23
CA ALA A 224 -83.82 -15.61 59.95
C ALA A 224 -82.71 -16.60 59.86
N ALA A 225 -82.96 -17.89 59.93
CA ALA A 225 -82.00 -18.97 59.72
C ALA A 225 -81.50 -18.99 58.29
N GLN A 226 -82.38 -18.75 57.28
CA GLN A 226 -82.01 -18.66 55.91
C GLN A 226 -81.11 -17.44 55.66
N GLU A 227 -81.40 -16.26 56.20
CA GLU A 227 -80.55 -15.07 56.07
C GLU A 227 -79.17 -15.30 56.75
N ALA A 228 -79.12 -15.95 57.87
CA ALA A 228 -77.88 -16.31 58.58
C ALA A 228 -77.06 -17.27 57.75
N ALA A 229 -77.66 -18.27 57.15
CA ALA A 229 -77.01 -19.21 56.24
C ALA A 229 -76.42 -18.46 54.97
N ALA A 230 -77.16 -17.58 54.33
CA ALA A 230 -76.73 -16.73 53.25
C ALA A 230 -75.59 -15.79 53.67
N ALA A 231 -75.64 -15.23 54.88
CA ALA A 231 -74.55 -14.42 55.44
C ALA A 231 -73.25 -15.24 55.61
N GLN A 232 -73.33 -16.50 56.01
CA GLN A 232 -72.20 -17.38 56.13
C GLN A 232 -71.61 -17.69 54.71
N GLN A 233 -72.48 -17.85 53.68
CA GLN A 233 -72.04 -18.01 52.31
C GLN A 233 -71.25 -16.79 51.80
N VAL A 234 -71.68 -15.57 52.15
CA VAL A 234 -70.88 -14.34 51.85
C VAL A 234 -69.53 -14.37 52.56
N GLN A 235 -69.43 -14.81 53.75
CA GLN A 235 -68.12 -14.88 54.45
C GLN A 235 -67.21 -15.94 53.81
N GLN A 236 -67.75 -17.07 53.39
CA GLN A 236 -67.00 -18.10 52.67
C GLN A 236 -66.52 -17.56 51.30
N ALA A 237 -67.38 -16.90 50.52
CA ALA A 237 -66.98 -16.30 49.24
C ALA A 237 -65.89 -15.21 49.42
N ARG A 238 -65.98 -14.37 50.43
CA ARG A 238 -64.98 -13.36 50.80
C ARG A 238 -63.66 -14.00 51.23
N ALA A 239 -63.69 -15.08 51.97
CA ALA A 239 -62.45 -15.82 52.31
C ALA A 239 -61.77 -16.36 51.03
N GLN A 240 -62.57 -16.91 50.09
CA GLN A 240 -62.06 -17.36 48.79
C GLN A 240 -61.48 -16.19 47.99
N LEU A 241 -62.08 -15.02 47.93
CA LEU A 241 -61.53 -13.83 47.32
C LEU A 241 -60.18 -13.45 47.98
N GLY A 242 -60.05 -13.48 49.28
CA GLY A 242 -58.79 -13.23 49.97
C GLY A 242 -57.68 -14.19 49.61
N LEU A 243 -58.00 -15.46 49.37
CA LEU A 243 -57.05 -16.46 48.87
C LEU A 243 -56.63 -16.15 47.37
N ALA A 244 -57.59 -15.79 46.50
CA ALA A 244 -57.33 -15.43 45.13
C ALA A 244 -56.48 -14.13 45.05
N GLU A 245 -56.70 -13.16 45.93
CA GLU A 245 -55.88 -11.94 46.01
C GLU A 245 -54.46 -12.27 46.55
N ALA A 246 -54.34 -13.21 47.47
CA ALA A 246 -53.03 -13.66 47.95
C ALA A 246 -52.23 -14.32 46.80
N ALA A 247 -52.82 -14.96 45.81
CA ALA A 247 -52.14 -15.50 44.63
C ALA A 247 -51.45 -14.41 43.80
N ARG A 248 -51.87 -13.13 43.86
CA ARG A 248 -51.17 -12.01 43.22
C ARG A 248 -49.76 -11.83 43.76
N ARG A 249 -49.42 -12.26 44.99
CA ARG A 249 -48.05 -12.24 45.53
C ARG A 249 -47.11 -13.13 44.71
N GLN A 250 -47.63 -14.22 44.15
CA GLN A 250 -46.83 -15.08 43.26
C GLN A 250 -46.47 -14.35 41.95
N VAL A 251 -47.30 -13.44 41.45
CA VAL A 251 -46.97 -12.57 40.32
C VAL A 251 -45.77 -11.69 40.65
N ALA A 252 -45.66 -11.13 41.85
CA ALA A 252 -44.50 -10.34 42.26
C ALA A 252 -43.19 -11.18 42.25
N VAL A 253 -43.25 -12.43 42.69
CA VAL A 253 -42.09 -13.35 42.62
C VAL A 253 -41.69 -13.57 41.18
N ARG A 254 -42.63 -13.82 40.26
CA ARG A 254 -42.36 -13.98 38.83
C ARG A 254 -41.78 -12.72 38.16
N ARG A 255 -42.17 -11.54 38.62
CA ARG A 255 -41.56 -10.25 38.24
C ARG A 255 -40.09 -10.16 38.68
N GLN A 256 -39.77 -10.63 39.86
CA GLN A 256 -38.39 -10.70 40.35
C GLN A 256 -37.57 -11.70 39.52
N ASP A 257 -38.16 -12.88 39.16
CA ASP A 257 -37.51 -13.85 38.28
C ASP A 257 -37.17 -13.22 36.91
N LEU A 258 -38.12 -12.46 36.32
CA LEU A 258 -37.87 -11.76 35.07
C LEU A 258 -36.79 -10.68 35.22
N ALA A 259 -36.79 -9.92 36.31
CA ALA A 259 -35.75 -8.92 36.59
C ALA A 259 -34.36 -9.56 36.71
N ALA A 260 -34.27 -10.70 37.41
CA ALA A 260 -33.03 -11.48 37.52
C ALA A 260 -32.55 -12.01 36.15
N ALA A 261 -33.45 -12.52 35.29
CA ALA A 261 -33.11 -12.96 33.95
C ALA A 261 -32.64 -11.79 33.08
N LEU A 262 -33.23 -10.61 33.15
CA LEU A 262 -32.79 -9.38 32.47
C LEU A 262 -31.40 -8.94 32.93
N ALA A 263 -31.10 -9.00 34.22
CA ALA A 263 -29.79 -8.70 34.77
C ALA A 263 -28.72 -9.67 34.25
N GLN A 264 -29.05 -10.99 34.22
CA GLN A 264 -28.15 -12.01 33.60
C GLN A 264 -27.86 -11.75 32.11
N ARG A 265 -28.91 -11.35 31.35
CA ARG A 265 -28.73 -10.98 29.94
C ARG A 265 -27.83 -9.73 29.81
N ALA A 266 -28.00 -8.75 30.64
CA ALA A 266 -27.17 -7.54 30.67
C ALA A 266 -25.70 -7.88 30.98
N GLN A 267 -25.44 -8.77 31.93
CA GLN A 267 -24.08 -9.27 32.23
C GLN A 267 -23.47 -10.02 31.04
N ALA A 268 -24.23 -10.91 30.39
CA ALA A 268 -23.77 -11.61 29.21
C ALA A 268 -23.47 -10.64 28.05
N ALA A 269 -24.29 -9.61 27.85
CA ALA A 269 -24.07 -8.58 26.84
C ALA A 269 -22.80 -7.76 27.14
N ALA A 270 -22.55 -7.41 28.39
CA ALA A 270 -21.31 -6.73 28.80
C ALA A 270 -20.08 -7.63 28.58
N ALA A 271 -20.16 -8.92 28.84
CA ALA A 271 -19.10 -9.87 28.56
C ALA A 271 -18.82 -9.98 27.02
N ALA A 272 -19.87 -9.99 26.21
CA ALA A 272 -19.72 -9.99 24.75
C ALA A 272 -19.09 -8.68 24.22
N ALA A 273 -19.44 -7.54 24.80
CA ALA A 273 -18.80 -6.27 24.52
C ALA A 273 -17.31 -6.29 24.90
N GLY A 274 -16.97 -6.84 26.06
CA GLY A 274 -15.58 -7.05 26.49
C GLY A 274 -14.80 -7.98 25.54
N ALA A 275 -15.41 -9.06 25.06
CA ALA A 275 -14.79 -9.96 24.07
C ALA A 275 -14.48 -9.27 22.75
N ARG A 276 -15.28 -8.28 22.34
CA ARG A 276 -15.04 -7.46 21.12
C ARG A 276 -13.79 -6.59 21.23
N VAL A 277 -13.41 -6.12 22.42
CA VAL A 277 -12.15 -5.37 22.62
C VAL A 277 -10.93 -6.23 22.24
N GLY A 278 -11.05 -7.55 22.30
CA GLY A 278 -10.01 -8.45 21.79
C GLY A 278 -9.63 -8.24 20.32
N TYR A 279 -10.46 -7.58 19.51
CA TYR A 279 -10.11 -7.21 18.15
C TYR A 279 -9.04 -6.11 18.06
N ASP A 280 -8.90 -5.26 19.06
CA ASP A 280 -7.84 -4.25 19.11
C ASP A 280 -6.47 -4.93 19.19
N LEU A 281 -6.37 -6.06 19.91
CA LEU A 281 -5.15 -6.89 19.91
C LEU A 281 -4.88 -7.52 18.54
N VAL A 282 -5.92 -7.88 17.77
CA VAL A 282 -5.76 -8.36 16.40
C VAL A 282 -5.18 -7.26 15.51
N VAL A 283 -5.64 -6.01 15.66
CA VAL A 283 -5.10 -4.84 14.93
C VAL A 283 -3.63 -4.63 15.28
N GLN A 284 -3.26 -4.65 16.55
CA GLN A 284 -1.86 -4.54 16.97
C GLN A 284 -0.99 -5.64 16.35
N ARG A 285 -1.47 -6.90 16.32
CA ARG A 285 -0.75 -7.99 15.66
C ARG A 285 -0.65 -7.81 14.14
N GLN A 286 -1.63 -7.15 13.51
CA GLN A 286 -1.54 -6.78 12.08
C GLN A 286 -0.42 -5.77 11.83
N GLU A 287 -0.27 -4.79 12.69
CA GLU A 287 0.81 -3.81 12.62
C GLU A 287 2.18 -4.43 12.85
N GLU A 288 2.29 -5.40 13.77
CA GLU A 288 3.52 -6.17 13.94
C GLU A 288 3.90 -6.95 12.66
N VAL A 289 2.92 -7.53 11.97
CA VAL A 289 3.14 -8.19 10.67
C VAL A 289 3.57 -7.18 9.61
N ALA A 290 2.98 -5.97 9.59
CA ALA A 290 3.38 -4.91 8.68
C ALA A 290 4.83 -4.45 8.94
N ALA A 291 5.21 -4.25 10.20
CA ALA A 291 6.57 -3.92 10.61
C ALA A 291 7.57 -5.03 10.22
N ALA A 292 7.22 -6.30 10.44
CA ALA A 292 8.05 -7.43 10.04
C ALA A 292 8.21 -7.52 8.51
N ARG A 293 7.19 -7.20 7.71
CA ARG A 293 7.30 -7.09 6.24
C ARG A 293 8.24 -5.98 5.81
N ALA A 294 8.16 -4.82 6.45
CA ALA A 294 9.08 -3.72 6.19
C ALA A 294 10.53 -4.11 6.51
N ALA A 295 10.75 -4.87 7.59
CA ALA A 295 12.07 -5.39 7.94
C ALA A 295 12.61 -6.37 6.87
N VAL A 296 11.77 -7.24 6.29
CA VAL A 296 12.15 -8.10 5.15
C VAL A 296 12.55 -7.25 3.94
N ALA A 297 11.76 -6.24 3.58
CA ALA A 297 12.05 -5.37 2.44
C ALA A 297 13.38 -4.61 2.63
N SER A 298 13.67 -4.14 3.85
CA SER A 298 14.94 -3.50 4.21
C SER A 298 16.12 -4.47 4.09
N ALA A 299 16.00 -5.70 4.61
CA ALA A 299 17.03 -6.72 4.49
C ALA A 299 17.29 -7.11 3.04
N GLU A 300 16.24 -7.26 2.21
CA GLU A 300 16.37 -7.53 0.77
C GLU A 300 17.03 -6.36 0.02
N ALA A 301 16.79 -5.12 0.44
CA ALA A 301 17.49 -3.96 -0.11
C ALA A 301 18.99 -3.99 0.24
N ALA A 302 19.34 -4.37 1.46
CA ALA A 302 20.73 -4.55 1.87
C ALA A 302 21.43 -5.66 1.08
N LEU A 303 20.74 -6.79 0.84
CA LEU A 303 21.26 -7.87 0.00
C LEU A 303 21.48 -7.40 -1.45
N ARG A 304 20.52 -6.69 -2.05
CA ARG A 304 20.71 -6.12 -3.40
C ARG A 304 21.89 -5.18 -3.48
N HIS A 305 22.10 -4.35 -2.45
CA HIS A 305 23.25 -3.46 -2.39
C HIS A 305 24.58 -4.26 -2.32
N ALA A 306 24.67 -5.28 -1.47
CA ALA A 306 25.85 -6.13 -1.38
C ALA A 306 26.15 -6.86 -2.70
N LEU A 307 25.11 -7.38 -3.37
CA LEU A 307 25.24 -8.02 -4.69
C LEU A 307 25.72 -7.04 -5.77
N ALA A 308 25.24 -5.79 -5.75
CA ALA A 308 25.67 -4.75 -6.69
C ALA A 308 27.15 -4.38 -6.47
N LEU A 309 27.59 -4.28 -5.23
CA LEU A 309 29.02 -4.07 -4.92
C LEU A 309 29.87 -5.25 -5.41
N ARG A 310 29.42 -6.48 -5.12
CA ARG A 310 30.08 -7.69 -5.62
C ARG A 310 30.15 -7.74 -7.13
N ALA A 311 29.07 -7.35 -7.83
CA ALA A 311 29.07 -7.31 -9.31
C ALA A 311 30.11 -6.36 -9.87
N ASN A 312 30.47 -5.29 -9.16
CA ASN A 312 31.51 -4.35 -9.57
C ASN A 312 32.95 -4.92 -9.46
N THR A 313 33.13 -6.10 -8.88
CA THR A 313 34.45 -6.80 -8.88
C THR A 313 34.77 -7.42 -10.22
N VAL A 314 33.79 -7.57 -11.13
CA VAL A 314 33.97 -8.16 -12.45
C VAL A 314 33.79 -7.06 -13.49
N LEU A 315 34.93 -6.59 -14.03
CA LEU A 315 34.93 -5.56 -15.05
C LEU A 315 34.80 -6.20 -16.42
N ARG A 316 33.94 -5.61 -17.24
CA ARG A 316 33.64 -6.09 -18.59
C ARG A 316 33.88 -5.00 -19.63
N SER A 317 34.26 -5.39 -20.84
CA SER A 317 34.35 -4.45 -21.94
C SER A 317 32.96 -3.94 -22.33
N PRO A 318 32.74 -2.62 -22.43
CA PRO A 318 31.47 -2.07 -22.88
C PRO A 318 31.27 -2.12 -24.40
N ILE A 319 32.36 -2.31 -25.17
CA ILE A 319 32.36 -2.29 -26.65
C ILE A 319 33.15 -3.48 -27.23
N ASP A 320 32.89 -3.82 -28.45
CA ASP A 320 33.76 -4.65 -29.26
C ASP A 320 34.98 -3.80 -29.69
N GLY A 321 36.17 -4.35 -29.59
CA GLY A 321 37.38 -3.60 -29.96
C GLY A 321 38.67 -4.32 -29.66
N VAL A 322 39.76 -3.55 -29.58
CA VAL A 322 41.09 -4.02 -29.23
C VAL A 322 41.60 -3.24 -28.02
N VAL A 323 42.23 -3.91 -27.09
CA VAL A 323 42.89 -3.31 -25.94
C VAL A 323 44.09 -2.50 -26.42
N LEU A 324 44.06 -1.17 -26.27
CA LEU A 324 45.17 -0.30 -26.59
C LEU A 324 46.27 -0.26 -25.52
N THR A 325 45.81 -0.13 -24.27
CA THR A 325 46.72 -0.03 -23.11
C THR A 325 46.19 -0.84 -21.93
N ARG A 326 47.09 -1.50 -21.26
CA ARG A 326 46.88 -2.16 -19.97
C ARG A 326 47.72 -1.42 -18.93
N ALA A 327 47.02 -0.79 -17.97
CA ALA A 327 47.61 0.04 -16.93
C ALA A 327 47.57 -0.61 -15.54
N VAL A 328 47.35 -1.93 -15.47
CA VAL A 328 47.17 -2.65 -14.21
C VAL A 328 47.77 -4.06 -14.29
N GLU A 329 48.34 -4.54 -13.15
CA GLU A 329 48.91 -5.87 -13.01
C GLU A 329 48.14 -6.73 -11.98
N PRO A 330 48.13 -8.07 -12.16
CA PRO A 330 47.60 -8.96 -11.12
C PRO A 330 48.34 -8.78 -9.79
N GLY A 331 47.59 -8.72 -8.68
CA GLY A 331 48.12 -8.49 -7.32
C GLY A 331 48.17 -7.02 -6.89
N GLU A 332 48.01 -6.09 -7.82
CA GLU A 332 48.01 -4.65 -7.54
C GLU A 332 46.75 -4.22 -6.78
N VAL A 333 46.86 -3.23 -5.90
CA VAL A 333 45.75 -2.61 -5.17
C VAL A 333 45.36 -1.30 -5.88
N ILE A 334 44.11 -1.22 -6.30
CA ILE A 334 43.59 -0.09 -7.06
C ILE A 334 42.50 0.67 -6.28
N GLY A 335 42.41 1.97 -6.54
CA GLY A 335 41.33 2.82 -6.02
C GLY A 335 40.12 2.87 -6.96
N ALA A 336 38.99 3.34 -6.44
CA ALA A 336 37.84 3.65 -7.28
C ALA A 336 38.19 4.80 -8.25
N GLY A 337 37.78 4.68 -9.52
CA GLY A 337 38.09 5.64 -10.57
C GLY A 337 39.40 5.40 -11.30
N THR A 338 40.25 4.47 -10.84
CA THR A 338 41.51 4.11 -11.52
C THR A 338 41.19 3.49 -12.88
N SER A 339 41.75 4.05 -13.98
CA SER A 339 41.65 3.50 -15.33
C SER A 339 42.58 2.29 -15.44
N LEU A 340 42.02 1.14 -15.81
CA LEU A 340 42.72 -0.15 -15.86
C LEU A 340 43.10 -0.55 -17.29
N LEU A 341 42.19 -0.34 -18.22
CA LEU A 341 42.34 -0.71 -19.64
C LEU A 341 41.71 0.38 -20.52
N THR A 342 42.28 0.59 -21.67
CA THR A 342 41.68 1.39 -22.75
C THR A 342 41.37 0.48 -23.92
N VAL A 343 40.10 0.42 -24.32
CA VAL A 343 39.64 -0.37 -25.51
C VAL A 343 39.22 0.59 -26.59
N ALA A 344 39.62 0.31 -27.82
CA ALA A 344 39.25 1.07 -29.02
C ALA A 344 38.44 0.24 -30.01
N ASP A 345 37.38 0.84 -30.57
CA ASP A 345 36.68 0.28 -31.75
C ASP A 345 37.53 0.53 -33.00
N VAL A 346 38.30 -0.46 -33.36
CA VAL A 346 39.19 -0.36 -34.54
C VAL A 346 38.47 -0.65 -35.86
N ARG A 347 37.19 -1.04 -35.87
CA ARG A 347 36.44 -1.31 -37.11
C ARG A 347 36.00 -0.03 -37.80
N ARG A 348 35.70 1.00 -37.03
CA ARG A 348 35.34 2.34 -37.50
C ARG A 348 36.34 3.33 -36.97
N VAL A 349 37.22 3.78 -37.84
CA VAL A 349 38.22 4.77 -37.55
C VAL A 349 37.95 6.03 -38.34
N TRP A 350 38.50 7.13 -37.91
CA TRP A 350 38.47 8.36 -38.69
C TRP A 350 39.86 8.99 -38.70
N LEU A 351 40.16 9.65 -39.82
CA LEU A 351 41.31 10.50 -39.92
C LEU A 351 40.89 11.93 -39.56
N ARG A 352 41.57 12.52 -38.61
CA ARG A 352 41.47 13.95 -38.32
C ARG A 352 42.56 14.67 -39.08
N VAL A 353 42.17 15.40 -40.16
CA VAL A 353 43.10 16.24 -40.94
C VAL A 353 42.86 17.69 -40.68
N PHE A 354 43.91 18.50 -40.82
CA PHE A 354 43.83 19.94 -40.69
C PHE A 354 43.88 20.59 -42.08
N VAL A 355 42.83 21.35 -42.42
CA VAL A 355 42.69 22.03 -43.73
C VAL A 355 42.77 23.55 -43.48
N ALA A 356 43.52 24.27 -44.35
CA ALA A 356 43.64 25.70 -44.24
C ALA A 356 42.31 26.41 -44.53
N GLU A 357 42.02 27.52 -43.83
CA GLU A 357 40.81 28.35 -43.97
C GLU A 357 40.49 28.68 -45.44
N ALA A 358 41.50 29.04 -46.23
CA ALA A 358 41.33 29.40 -47.64
C ALA A 358 40.73 28.27 -48.53
N GLN A 359 40.83 27.01 -48.09
CA GLN A 359 40.33 25.83 -48.80
C GLN A 359 38.99 25.35 -48.28
N LEU A 360 38.59 25.80 -47.07
CA LEU A 360 37.39 25.33 -46.39
C LEU A 360 36.10 25.63 -47.17
N GLY A 361 36.01 26.80 -47.81
CA GLY A 361 34.84 27.20 -48.59
C GLY A 361 34.47 26.23 -49.75
N ARG A 362 35.43 25.39 -50.16
CA ARG A 362 35.28 24.40 -51.23
C ARG A 362 34.95 23.01 -50.71
N LEU A 363 34.97 22.80 -49.40
CA LEU A 363 34.75 21.49 -48.78
C LEU A 363 33.32 21.37 -48.27
N ARG A 364 32.69 20.24 -48.50
CA ARG A 364 31.36 19.91 -48.03
C ARG A 364 31.38 18.58 -47.27
N PRO A 365 30.53 18.40 -46.24
CA PRO A 365 30.25 17.07 -45.70
C PRO A 365 29.70 16.15 -46.77
N GLY A 366 30.13 14.89 -46.77
CA GLY A 366 29.81 13.91 -47.81
C GLY A 366 30.85 13.80 -48.92
N ALA A 367 31.86 14.70 -48.99
CA ALA A 367 32.94 14.62 -49.99
C ALA A 367 33.74 13.30 -49.82
N ARG A 368 34.10 12.70 -50.96
CA ARG A 368 34.94 11.50 -51.00
C ARG A 368 36.38 11.87 -50.71
N ALA A 369 37.07 11.00 -50.00
CA ALA A 369 38.49 11.17 -49.70
C ALA A 369 39.23 9.86 -49.91
N GLN A 370 40.49 9.98 -50.31
CA GLN A 370 41.44 8.87 -50.35
C GLN A 370 42.50 9.10 -49.29
N VAL A 371 42.62 8.17 -48.36
CA VAL A 371 43.56 8.25 -47.25
C VAL A 371 44.75 7.33 -47.53
N PHE A 372 45.95 7.90 -47.41
CA PHE A 372 47.23 7.23 -47.63
C PHE A 372 47.95 7.13 -46.29
N VAL A 373 48.43 5.96 -45.97
CA VAL A 373 49.16 5.67 -44.74
C VAL A 373 50.54 5.12 -45.11
N ASP A 374 51.59 5.64 -44.53
CA ASP A 374 52.97 5.23 -44.84
C ASP A 374 53.22 3.73 -44.66
N ALA A 375 52.53 3.11 -43.71
CA ALA A 375 52.59 1.68 -43.42
C ALA A 375 52.08 0.81 -44.62
N PHE A 376 51.32 1.39 -45.56
CA PHE A 376 50.76 0.67 -46.73
C PHE A 376 50.95 1.48 -48.02
N PRO A 377 52.19 1.58 -48.49
CA PRO A 377 52.51 2.41 -49.67
C PRO A 377 51.76 1.89 -50.93
N GLY A 378 51.13 2.86 -51.61
CA GLY A 378 50.41 2.58 -52.89
C GLY A 378 48.97 2.02 -52.67
N ARG A 379 48.47 1.86 -51.43
CA ARG A 379 47.11 1.41 -51.16
C ARG A 379 46.28 2.55 -50.53
N PRO A 380 45.46 3.25 -51.32
CA PRO A 380 44.55 4.24 -50.77
C PRO A 380 43.39 3.56 -50.04
N PHE A 381 43.00 4.12 -48.87
CA PHE A 381 41.82 3.73 -48.13
C PHE A 381 40.68 4.72 -48.43
N PRO A 382 39.52 4.25 -48.92
CA PRO A 382 38.41 5.12 -49.20
C PRO A 382 37.79 5.66 -47.89
N GLY A 383 37.51 6.95 -47.86
CA GLY A 383 36.89 7.62 -46.75
C GLY A 383 35.86 8.67 -47.21
N THR A 384 35.07 9.13 -46.27
CA THR A 384 34.06 10.17 -46.49
C THR A 384 34.20 11.25 -45.44
N VAL A 385 34.16 12.50 -45.86
CA VAL A 385 34.15 13.65 -44.92
C VAL A 385 32.81 13.66 -44.18
N THR A 386 32.85 13.43 -42.87
CA THR A 386 31.64 13.36 -42.05
C THR A 386 31.41 14.65 -41.22
N GLU A 387 32.49 15.32 -40.85
CA GLU A 387 32.42 16.50 -40.01
C GLU A 387 33.48 17.50 -40.37
N ILE A 388 33.13 18.79 -40.37
CA ILE A 388 34.03 19.93 -40.51
C ILE A 388 33.85 20.76 -39.26
N ALA A 389 34.93 21.00 -38.50
CA ALA A 389 34.88 21.77 -37.29
C ALA A 389 34.44 23.20 -37.53
N SER A 390 33.55 23.70 -36.67
CA SER A 390 33.05 25.09 -36.72
C SER A 390 34.01 26.11 -36.06
N GLN A 391 35.02 25.60 -35.36
CA GLN A 391 36.03 26.45 -34.71
C GLN A 391 37.40 26.20 -35.33
N ALA A 392 38.13 27.31 -35.57
CA ALA A 392 39.49 27.22 -36.01
C ALA A 392 40.42 26.78 -34.88
N GLU A 393 41.36 25.90 -35.23
CA GLU A 393 42.43 25.47 -34.34
C GLU A 393 43.76 26.06 -34.85
N PHE A 394 44.68 26.30 -33.92
CA PHE A 394 46.03 26.68 -34.28
C PHE A 394 46.83 25.43 -34.60
N THR A 395 47.64 25.47 -35.70
CA THR A 395 48.47 24.31 -36.05
C THR A 395 49.36 23.87 -34.88
N PRO A 396 49.32 22.60 -34.46
CA PRO A 396 50.06 22.10 -33.29
C PRO A 396 51.56 21.87 -33.62
N ARG A 397 52.23 22.81 -34.28
CA ARG A 397 53.68 22.76 -34.48
C ARG A 397 54.41 23.80 -33.66
N ASN A 398 55.44 23.35 -32.96
CA ASN A 398 56.45 24.22 -32.34
C ASN A 398 57.28 24.92 -33.48
N VAL A 399 56.77 26.01 -34.01
CA VAL A 399 57.43 26.76 -35.10
C VAL A 399 58.09 28.02 -34.50
N GLN A 400 59.38 28.19 -34.80
CA GLN A 400 60.23 29.22 -34.23
C GLN A 400 60.16 30.56 -34.98
N THR A 401 59.45 30.64 -36.14
CA THR A 401 59.37 31.87 -36.95
C THR A 401 58.00 32.56 -36.86
N ARG A 402 58.00 33.94 -36.91
CA ARG A 402 56.79 34.77 -36.74
C ARG A 402 55.78 34.62 -37.90
N GLU A 403 56.22 34.22 -39.09
CA GLU A 403 55.41 34.14 -40.31
C GLU A 403 54.62 32.82 -40.44
N GLU A 404 55.00 31.80 -39.73
CA GLU A 404 54.29 30.49 -39.73
C GLU A 404 53.28 30.31 -38.56
N ARG A 405 53.19 31.29 -37.63
CA ARG A 405 52.37 31.21 -36.42
C ARG A 405 50.89 31.49 -36.61
N VAL A 406 50.41 31.85 -37.81
CA VAL A 406 49.02 32.34 -37.98
C VAL A 406 48.42 31.78 -39.25
N LYS A 407 48.48 30.43 -39.41
CA LYS A 407 47.56 29.80 -40.35
C LYS A 407 46.47 29.13 -39.54
N LEU A 408 45.30 29.78 -39.50
CA LEU A 408 44.08 29.16 -39.01
C LEU A 408 43.77 27.92 -39.83
N VAL A 409 43.64 26.81 -39.13
CA VAL A 409 43.27 25.51 -39.73
C VAL A 409 42.01 25.04 -39.11
N PHE A 410 41.22 24.32 -39.86
CA PHE A 410 40.01 23.66 -39.40
C PHE A 410 40.22 22.18 -39.40
N SER A 411 39.81 21.49 -38.32
CA SER A 411 39.85 20.03 -38.28
C SER A 411 38.70 19.47 -39.11
N VAL A 412 39.02 18.50 -39.94
CA VAL A 412 38.08 17.76 -40.79
C VAL A 412 38.17 16.30 -40.45
N ARG A 413 37.03 15.69 -40.14
CA ARG A 413 36.95 14.26 -39.85
C ARG A 413 36.55 13.49 -41.12
N ILE A 414 37.39 12.53 -41.50
CA ILE A 414 37.17 11.64 -42.60
C ILE A 414 36.97 10.23 -42.03
N THR A 415 35.73 9.72 -42.11
CA THR A 415 35.42 8.38 -41.62
C THR A 415 35.86 7.33 -42.60
N LEU A 416 36.50 6.29 -42.09
CA LEU A 416 37.09 5.17 -42.86
C LEU A 416 36.49 3.85 -42.32
N GLU A 417 36.11 2.97 -43.23
CA GLU A 417 35.78 1.60 -42.85
C GLU A 417 37.07 0.77 -42.78
N ASN A 418 37.28 0.11 -41.65
CA ASN A 418 38.47 -0.69 -41.38
C ASN A 418 38.12 -2.13 -40.97
N PRO A 419 37.43 -2.90 -41.81
CA PRO A 419 36.97 -4.25 -41.46
C PRO A 419 38.11 -5.22 -41.16
N SER A 420 39.29 -4.99 -41.75
CA SER A 420 40.49 -5.81 -41.55
C SER A 420 41.35 -5.38 -40.35
N GLY A 421 41.02 -4.26 -39.69
CA GLY A 421 41.78 -3.74 -38.54
C GLY A 421 43.21 -3.28 -38.89
N LEU A 422 43.50 -3.02 -40.17
CA LEU A 422 44.84 -2.61 -40.61
C LEU A 422 45.22 -1.22 -40.15
N LEU A 423 44.24 -0.29 -40.13
CA LEU A 423 44.43 1.06 -39.65
C LEU A 423 44.32 1.06 -38.12
N LYS A 424 45.37 1.57 -37.48
CA LYS A 424 45.41 1.64 -36.00
C LYS A 424 45.34 3.09 -35.53
N PRO A 425 44.64 3.39 -34.42
CA PRO A 425 44.71 4.71 -33.83
C PRO A 425 46.14 5.15 -33.55
N GLY A 426 46.45 6.42 -33.82
CA GLY A 426 47.79 7.00 -33.64
C GLY A 426 48.64 6.94 -34.91
N MET A 427 48.22 6.24 -35.98
CA MET A 427 48.95 6.22 -37.25
C MET A 427 48.85 7.60 -37.95
N PRO A 428 49.97 8.20 -38.41
CA PRO A 428 49.94 9.36 -39.29
C PRO A 428 49.40 8.96 -40.66
N ALA A 429 48.63 9.84 -41.26
CA ALA A 429 48.06 9.61 -42.60
C ALA A 429 47.78 10.92 -43.33
N ASP A 430 47.89 10.85 -44.64
CA ASP A 430 47.56 11.95 -45.54
C ASP A 430 46.24 11.68 -46.26
N ALA A 431 45.44 12.71 -46.43
CA ALA A 431 44.18 12.62 -47.15
C ALA A 431 44.19 13.48 -48.38
N ARG A 432 43.65 12.93 -49.50
CA ARG A 432 43.25 13.70 -50.69
C ARG A 432 41.73 13.72 -50.75
N ILE A 433 41.15 14.89 -50.57
CA ILE A 433 39.70 15.08 -50.55
C ILE A 433 39.26 15.59 -51.92
N ASP A 434 38.46 14.83 -52.61
CA ASP A 434 37.97 15.15 -53.95
C ASP A 434 36.96 16.31 -53.91
N LEU A 435 37.19 17.31 -54.77
CA LEU A 435 36.29 18.47 -54.95
C LEU A 435 35.36 18.27 -56.17
N ALA A 436 35.61 17.32 -57.04
CA ALA A 436 34.92 17.12 -58.29
C ALA A 436 33.70 16.18 -58.24
N GLY A 437 33.28 15.75 -57.10
CA GLY A 437 32.14 14.82 -56.91
C GLY A 437 31.20 15.23 -55.79
N GLN A 438 31.09 16.51 -55.52
CA GLN A 438 30.18 16.98 -54.46
C GLN A 438 28.74 17.03 -55.01
N PRO A 439 27.70 16.49 -54.28
CA PRO A 439 26.31 16.54 -54.67
C PRO A 439 25.75 17.97 -54.67
#